data_1b9fd74b4dc08646d0b835fc5a5c6157
#
_entry.id   1b9fd74b4dc08646d0b835fc5a5c6157
#
_cell.length_a   1.000
_cell.length_b   1.000
_cell.length_c   1.000
_cell.angle_alpha   90.00
_cell.angle_beta   90.00
_cell.angle_gamma   90.00
#
_symmetry.space_group_name_H-M   'P 1'
#
loop_
_entity.id
_entity.type
_entity.pdbx_description
1 polymer ?
#
loop_
_entity_poly.entity_id
_entity_poly.type
_entity_poly.pdbx_seq_one_letter_code
_entity_poly.pdbx_strand_id
1 'polypeptide(L)'
;MLLFVVDVAPNPGTDSRTRADVALRIPGDQLRYVDRGDSLVAQVRVSIEFRSRFGKKEHGDERTLTLTSPPRTKTGYSPGHLLLESYALPPGAHQVIVKVEDLQTSKRGLAYVGRKVPEKGQAAGLTTIPAYRDTTLALGRPLFVWPSSKLERDTTRAQSAFSRDAGGEPVVPNPDRTYGLYAPTVRGYFEVRPKAGITGAADTVVARVKSAEDVLLAVVDSTVLREDGPWAGRLGFDISTLPAGAYDLEVDVRGPGGRARSVNRFNVAWRMESWERDPREFLEEAHFLIDNPDQETRYAESTAGEQEAWLDRYWKEKDPTPLTAQNEARDRFNARVRYVNEHYGIEGVVKGMLSDRGRVYLRFGEPDDLRQQVIPTGDRSLEAVALEIANDDDPRYIQLKKPGIGGDERPFEVWTYNRATESEEERMKHGSQGRLQRKFVFVDDRGYGDYRLKYSTE
;
A
#
# COMPACT_ATOMS: atom_id res chain seq x y z
N MET A 1 -3.24 -8.08 -10.67
CA MET A 1 -3.37 -8.75 -9.34
C MET A 1 -4.32 -7.94 -8.51
N LEU A 2 -5.31 -8.55 -7.88
CA LEU A 2 -6.28 -7.87 -7.04
C LEU A 2 -5.64 -7.56 -5.68
N LEU A 3 -5.71 -6.30 -5.24
CA LEU A 3 -5.20 -5.84 -3.95
C LEU A 3 -6.34 -5.73 -2.94
N PHE A 4 -6.09 -6.11 -1.71
CA PHE A 4 -7.02 -6.00 -0.59
C PHE A 4 -6.27 -5.98 0.74
N VAL A 5 -6.92 -5.57 1.81
CA VAL A 5 -6.33 -5.45 3.14
C VAL A 5 -7.03 -6.37 4.11
N VAL A 6 -6.26 -7.03 4.97
CA VAL A 6 -6.76 -7.97 6.00
C VAL A 6 -6.22 -7.55 7.37
N ASP A 7 -7.10 -7.54 8.35
CA ASP A 7 -6.75 -7.43 9.77
C ASP A 7 -7.38 -8.58 10.57
N VAL A 8 -6.64 -9.12 11.54
CA VAL A 8 -7.10 -10.22 12.40
C VAL A 8 -7.03 -9.78 13.85
N ALA A 9 -8.17 -9.71 14.51
CA ALA A 9 -8.28 -9.33 15.92
C ALA A 9 -8.75 -10.52 16.76
N PRO A 10 -7.87 -11.14 17.58
CA PRO A 10 -8.28 -12.17 18.52
C PRO A 10 -9.00 -11.56 19.71
N ASN A 11 -10.15 -12.13 20.04
CA ASN A 11 -11.02 -11.71 21.14
C ASN A 11 -11.37 -12.90 22.05
N PRO A 12 -11.71 -12.65 23.33
CA PRO A 12 -12.19 -13.67 24.23
C PRO A 12 -13.45 -14.33 23.64
N GLY A 13 -13.36 -15.60 23.30
CA GLY A 13 -14.50 -16.41 22.85
C GLY A 13 -15.23 -17.09 23.97
N THR A 14 -16.23 -17.87 23.64
CA THR A 14 -16.87 -18.82 24.55
C THR A 14 -16.00 -20.07 24.64
N ASP A 15 -16.01 -20.72 25.78
CA ASP A 15 -15.24 -21.93 26.08
C ASP A 15 -13.70 -21.74 26.05
N SER A 16 -12.97 -22.79 25.72
CA SER A 16 -11.51 -22.81 25.63
C SER A 16 -10.96 -22.25 24.30
N ARG A 17 -11.82 -21.77 23.40
CA ARG A 17 -11.45 -21.23 22.10
C ARG A 17 -11.41 -19.71 22.12
N THR A 18 -10.51 -19.14 21.36
CA THR A 18 -10.45 -17.71 21.10
C THR A 18 -11.22 -17.41 19.83
N ARG A 19 -12.03 -16.36 19.84
CA ARG A 19 -12.65 -15.85 18.66
C ARG A 19 -11.65 -14.97 17.89
N ALA A 20 -11.35 -15.31 16.65
CA ALA A 20 -10.58 -14.50 15.74
C ALA A 20 -11.52 -13.75 14.78
N ASP A 21 -11.56 -12.43 14.90
CA ASP A 21 -12.30 -11.56 14.00
C ASP A 21 -11.40 -11.17 12.83
N VAL A 22 -11.80 -11.55 11.62
CA VAL A 22 -11.09 -11.24 10.38
C VAL A 22 -11.82 -10.12 9.67
N ALA A 23 -11.21 -8.96 9.64
CA ALA A 23 -11.68 -7.81 8.88
C ALA A 23 -11.01 -7.77 7.51
N LEU A 24 -11.78 -7.61 6.46
CA LEU A 24 -11.31 -7.55 5.07
C LEU A 24 -11.84 -6.29 4.40
N ARG A 25 -10.98 -5.55 3.71
CA ARG A 25 -11.34 -4.46 2.82
C ARG A 25 -10.93 -4.79 1.39
N ILE A 26 -11.88 -4.74 0.48
CA ILE A 26 -11.66 -4.85 -0.96
C ILE A 26 -11.94 -3.48 -1.57
N PRO A 27 -10.94 -2.74 -2.09
CA PRO A 27 -11.16 -1.47 -2.75
C PRO A 27 -12.10 -1.63 -3.95
N GLY A 28 -13.04 -0.71 -4.11
CA GLY A 28 -14.06 -0.80 -5.16
C GLY A 28 -13.48 -0.66 -6.58
N ASP A 29 -12.39 0.09 -6.75
CA ASP A 29 -11.67 0.28 -7.99
C ASP A 29 -10.92 -0.99 -8.46
N GLN A 30 -10.69 -1.95 -7.58
CA GLN A 30 -10.06 -3.23 -7.88
C GLN A 30 -11.01 -4.25 -8.50
N LEU A 31 -12.32 -3.98 -8.49
CA LEU A 31 -13.36 -4.91 -8.93
C LEU A 31 -13.97 -4.49 -10.26
N ARG A 32 -14.37 -5.48 -11.05
CA ARG A 32 -15.13 -5.25 -12.27
C ARG A 32 -16.63 -5.38 -11.99
N TYR A 33 -17.34 -4.30 -12.20
CA TYR A 33 -18.77 -4.25 -12.05
C TYR A 33 -19.49 -4.52 -13.38
N VAL A 34 -20.64 -5.17 -13.26
CA VAL A 34 -21.59 -5.37 -14.36
C VAL A 34 -22.85 -4.60 -14.04
N ASP A 35 -23.34 -3.86 -15.01
CA ASP A 35 -24.61 -3.15 -14.92
C ASP A 35 -25.77 -4.15 -14.87
N ARG A 36 -26.63 -4.00 -13.87
CA ARG A 36 -27.87 -4.75 -13.70
C ARG A 36 -29.11 -3.84 -13.60
N GLY A 37 -29.08 -2.74 -14.33
CA GLY A 37 -30.15 -1.77 -14.42
C GLY A 37 -30.07 -0.71 -13.32
N ASP A 38 -30.49 -1.03 -12.10
CA ASP A 38 -30.50 -0.07 -11.00
C ASP A 38 -29.21 -0.06 -10.15
N SER A 39 -28.27 -0.98 -10.41
CA SER A 39 -27.04 -1.11 -9.63
C SER A 39 -25.88 -1.72 -10.41
N LEU A 40 -24.68 -1.28 -10.10
CA LEU A 40 -23.44 -1.91 -10.55
C LEU A 40 -23.06 -3.01 -9.56
N VAL A 41 -22.89 -4.23 -10.06
CA VAL A 41 -22.69 -5.43 -9.24
C VAL A 41 -21.41 -6.14 -9.61
N ALA A 42 -20.59 -6.48 -8.61
CA ALA A 42 -19.44 -7.36 -8.73
C ALA A 42 -19.69 -8.70 -8.01
N GLN A 43 -19.16 -9.79 -8.54
CA GLN A 43 -19.18 -11.08 -7.88
C GLN A 43 -17.77 -11.48 -7.51
N VAL A 44 -17.53 -11.72 -6.23
CA VAL A 44 -16.23 -12.11 -5.71
C VAL A 44 -16.32 -13.42 -4.94
N ARG A 45 -15.29 -14.24 -5.05
CA ARG A 45 -15.09 -15.39 -4.18
C ARG A 45 -14.04 -15.04 -3.15
N VAL A 46 -14.41 -15.16 -1.88
CA VAL A 46 -13.52 -14.94 -0.73
C VAL A 46 -13.29 -16.28 -0.04
N SER A 47 -12.02 -16.63 0.15
CA SER A 47 -11.60 -17.82 0.90
C SER A 47 -10.69 -17.38 2.03
N ILE A 48 -11.01 -17.80 3.26
CA ILE A 48 -10.23 -17.55 4.46
C ILE A 48 -9.84 -18.88 5.05
N GLU A 49 -8.54 -19.10 5.20
CA GLU A 49 -7.98 -20.37 5.71
C GLU A 49 -7.00 -20.09 6.84
N PHE A 50 -7.14 -20.87 7.91
CA PHE A 50 -6.21 -20.89 9.04
C PHE A 50 -5.45 -22.21 9.04
N ARG A 51 -4.13 -22.13 9.09
CA ARG A 51 -3.23 -23.27 9.20
C ARG A 51 -2.42 -23.18 10.49
N SER A 52 -2.22 -24.32 11.13
CA SER A 52 -1.28 -24.42 12.24
C SER A 52 0.15 -24.12 11.79
N ARG A 53 1.05 -23.90 12.75
CA ARG A 53 2.50 -23.70 12.50
C ARG A 53 3.10 -24.81 11.62
N PHE A 54 2.54 -26.02 11.66
CA PHE A 54 3.00 -27.16 10.87
C PHE A 54 2.30 -27.32 9.52
N GLY A 55 1.55 -26.32 9.07
CA GLY A 55 0.87 -26.30 7.79
C GLY A 55 -0.45 -27.08 7.74
N LYS A 56 -0.90 -27.70 8.84
CA LYS A 56 -2.19 -28.40 8.90
C LYS A 56 -3.33 -27.38 8.85
N LYS A 57 -4.28 -27.56 7.94
CA LYS A 57 -5.50 -26.78 7.88
C LYS A 57 -6.35 -27.05 9.12
N GLU A 58 -6.66 -26.02 9.88
CA GLU A 58 -7.47 -26.08 11.10
C GLU A 58 -8.87 -25.55 10.89
N HIS A 59 -8.98 -24.54 10.05
CA HIS A 59 -10.25 -23.97 9.62
C HIS A 59 -10.13 -23.44 8.20
N GLY A 60 -11.23 -23.41 7.48
CA GLY A 60 -11.30 -22.79 6.15
C GLY A 60 -12.73 -22.66 5.70
N ASP A 61 -13.03 -21.48 5.21
CA ASP A 61 -14.32 -21.11 4.66
C ASP A 61 -14.14 -20.46 3.28
N GLU A 62 -15.07 -20.72 2.38
CA GLU A 62 -15.09 -20.13 1.04
C GLU A 62 -16.51 -19.68 0.73
N ARG A 63 -16.67 -18.43 0.32
CA ARG A 63 -17.98 -17.85 -0.02
C ARG A 63 -17.92 -17.05 -1.30
N THR A 64 -18.99 -17.11 -2.06
CA THR A 64 -19.23 -16.20 -3.18
C THR A 64 -20.15 -15.08 -2.72
N LEU A 65 -19.69 -13.86 -2.88
CA LEU A 65 -20.39 -12.64 -2.47
C LEU A 65 -20.82 -11.84 -3.70
N THR A 66 -21.99 -11.26 -3.62
CA THR A 66 -22.44 -10.26 -4.59
C THR A 66 -22.30 -8.90 -3.93
N LEU A 67 -21.41 -8.08 -4.49
CA LEU A 67 -21.07 -6.76 -4.00
C LEU A 67 -21.68 -5.71 -4.93
N THR A 68 -22.35 -4.72 -4.37
CA THR A 68 -22.83 -3.56 -5.12
C THR A 68 -21.79 -2.46 -5.11
N SER A 69 -21.70 -1.65 -6.16
CA SER A 69 -20.79 -0.50 -6.18
C SER A 69 -21.08 0.40 -4.97
N PRO A 70 -20.09 0.69 -4.12
CA PRO A 70 -20.30 1.58 -3.00
C PRO A 70 -20.61 2.98 -3.54
N PRO A 71 -21.61 3.69 -2.98
CA PRO A 71 -21.86 5.04 -3.37
C PRO A 71 -20.67 5.94 -3.03
N ARG A 72 -20.39 6.90 -3.90
CA ARG A 72 -19.34 7.89 -3.66
C ARG A 72 -19.75 8.79 -2.50
N THR A 73 -18.90 8.89 -1.49
CA THR A 73 -19.10 9.85 -0.40
C THR A 73 -18.96 11.27 -0.93
N LYS A 74 -19.53 12.25 -0.22
CA LYS A 74 -19.37 13.68 -0.58
C LYS A 74 -17.90 14.13 -0.60
N THR A 75 -17.01 13.41 0.08
CA THR A 75 -15.58 13.66 0.15
C THR A 75 -14.77 12.96 -0.95
N GLY A 76 -15.43 12.17 -1.82
CA GLY A 76 -14.73 11.39 -2.85
C GLY A 76 -14.18 10.05 -2.36
N TYR A 77 -13.86 9.92 -1.09
CA TYR A 77 -13.31 8.68 -0.53
C TYR A 77 -14.40 7.64 -0.23
N SER A 78 -14.13 6.42 -0.66
CA SER A 78 -14.93 5.24 -0.29
C SER A 78 -13.99 4.17 0.27
N PRO A 79 -14.29 3.60 1.44
CA PRO A 79 -13.49 2.50 1.99
C PRO A 79 -13.59 1.22 1.15
N GLY A 80 -14.43 1.19 0.11
CA GLY A 80 -14.70 -0.01 -0.67
C GLY A 80 -15.64 -0.98 0.07
N HIS A 81 -15.48 -2.28 -0.20
CA HIS A 81 -16.31 -3.32 0.41
C HIS A 81 -15.63 -3.85 1.67
N LEU A 82 -16.35 -3.78 2.78
CA LEU A 82 -15.90 -4.24 4.09
C LEU A 82 -16.59 -5.55 4.46
N LEU A 83 -15.82 -6.50 4.99
CA LEU A 83 -16.33 -7.75 5.54
C LEU A 83 -15.74 -7.97 6.94
N LEU A 84 -16.52 -8.61 7.80
CA LEU A 84 -16.09 -8.99 9.14
C LEU A 84 -16.62 -10.41 9.42
N GLU A 85 -15.70 -11.36 9.50
CA GLU A 85 -16.00 -12.76 9.76
C GLU A 85 -15.34 -13.20 11.07
N SER A 86 -15.97 -14.10 11.78
CA SER A 86 -15.50 -14.58 13.09
C SER A 86 -15.29 -16.08 13.10
N TYR A 87 -14.18 -16.52 13.62
CA TYR A 87 -13.77 -17.92 13.67
C TYR A 87 -13.36 -18.31 15.08
N ALA A 88 -13.84 -19.46 15.55
CA ALA A 88 -13.41 -20.03 16.82
C ALA A 88 -12.18 -20.91 16.61
N LEU A 89 -11.03 -20.45 17.10
CA LEU A 89 -9.73 -21.11 16.89
C LEU A 89 -9.11 -21.57 18.21
N PRO A 90 -8.33 -22.65 18.18
CA PRO A 90 -7.49 -23.01 19.32
C PRO A 90 -6.37 -21.99 19.50
N PRO A 91 -5.89 -21.76 20.74
CA PRO A 91 -4.73 -20.92 20.99
C PRO A 91 -3.46 -21.47 20.29
N GLY A 92 -2.62 -20.57 19.82
CA GLY A 92 -1.37 -20.92 19.15
C GLY A 92 -0.99 -19.97 18.04
N ALA A 93 0.11 -20.28 17.35
CA ALA A 93 0.53 -19.57 16.15
C ALA A 93 -0.18 -20.16 14.92
N HIS A 94 -0.85 -19.30 14.16
CA HIS A 94 -1.56 -19.66 12.95
C HIS A 94 -1.07 -18.86 11.77
N GLN A 95 -0.99 -19.52 10.61
CA GLN A 95 -0.91 -18.82 9.33
C GLN A 95 -2.33 -18.56 8.84
N VAL A 96 -2.63 -17.31 8.57
CA VAL A 96 -3.89 -16.87 7.94
C VAL A 96 -3.63 -16.67 6.47
N ILE A 97 -4.43 -17.29 5.62
CA ILE A 97 -4.37 -17.15 4.16
C ILE A 97 -5.74 -16.68 3.70
N VAL A 98 -5.77 -15.49 3.10
CA VAL A 98 -6.98 -14.93 2.49
C VAL A 98 -6.78 -14.83 0.99
N LYS A 99 -7.75 -15.32 0.23
CA LYS A 99 -7.79 -15.23 -1.22
C LYS A 99 -9.05 -14.53 -1.65
N VAL A 100 -8.92 -13.62 -2.60
CA VAL A 100 -10.05 -12.92 -3.22
C VAL A 100 -9.94 -13.12 -4.74
N GLU A 101 -11.03 -13.57 -5.35
CA GLU A 101 -11.14 -13.76 -6.80
C GLU A 101 -12.31 -12.91 -7.32
N ASP A 102 -12.04 -12.04 -8.28
CA ASP A 102 -13.10 -11.36 -9.03
C ASP A 102 -13.60 -12.29 -10.14
N LEU A 103 -14.81 -12.78 -10.00
CA LEU A 103 -15.40 -13.76 -10.92
C LEU A 103 -15.82 -13.15 -12.27
N GLN A 104 -15.83 -11.82 -12.36
CA GLN A 104 -16.22 -11.09 -13.58
C GLN A 104 -15.01 -10.64 -14.41
N THR A 105 -13.80 -10.62 -13.84
CA THR A 105 -12.60 -10.34 -14.61
C THR A 105 -12.12 -11.56 -15.36
N SER A 106 -11.68 -11.34 -16.58
CA SER A 106 -11.03 -12.38 -17.36
C SER A 106 -9.79 -11.80 -18.03
N LYS A 107 -8.61 -12.35 -17.69
CA LYS A 107 -7.40 -12.09 -18.45
C LYS A 107 -7.47 -12.85 -19.76
N ARG A 108 -7.34 -12.11 -20.89
CA ARG A 108 -7.16 -12.69 -22.23
C ARG A 108 -5.71 -12.46 -22.63
N GLY A 109 -5.02 -13.51 -23.04
CA GLY A 109 -3.66 -13.41 -23.55
C GLY A 109 -3.23 -14.72 -24.18
N LEU A 110 -2.20 -14.69 -25.01
CA LEU A 110 -1.61 -15.87 -25.66
C LEU A 110 -1.25 -16.98 -24.66
N ALA A 111 -0.80 -16.60 -23.45
CA ALA A 111 -0.48 -17.54 -22.37
C ALA A 111 -1.69 -18.33 -21.86
N TYR A 112 -2.91 -17.86 -22.08
CA TYR A 112 -4.13 -18.51 -21.56
C TYR A 112 -4.95 -19.20 -22.66
N VAL A 113 -4.48 -19.20 -23.91
CA VAL A 113 -5.12 -19.90 -25.05
C VAL A 113 -6.65 -19.71 -25.06
N GLY A 114 -7.10 -18.44 -24.94
CA GLY A 114 -8.51 -18.10 -24.98
C GLY A 114 -9.33 -18.45 -23.70
N ARG A 115 -8.73 -19.00 -22.66
CA ARG A 115 -9.42 -19.27 -21.40
C ARG A 115 -9.63 -17.97 -20.62
N LYS A 116 -10.81 -17.84 -20.01
CA LYS A 116 -11.10 -16.76 -19.06
C LYS A 116 -10.55 -17.18 -17.69
N VAL A 117 -9.61 -16.40 -17.14
CA VAL A 117 -9.05 -16.64 -15.82
C VAL A 117 -9.47 -15.48 -14.90
N PRO A 118 -10.12 -15.73 -13.75
CA PRO A 118 -10.47 -14.69 -12.80
C PRO A 118 -9.25 -13.93 -12.30
N GLU A 119 -9.39 -12.64 -12.05
CA GLU A 119 -8.35 -11.88 -11.38
C GLU A 119 -8.33 -12.27 -9.89
N LYS A 120 -7.13 -12.56 -9.38
CA LYS A 120 -6.95 -13.10 -8.03
C LYS A 120 -5.98 -12.23 -7.25
N GLY A 121 -6.27 -12.10 -5.95
CA GLY A 121 -5.35 -11.61 -4.95
C GLY A 121 -5.19 -12.63 -3.82
N GLN A 122 -4.02 -12.67 -3.20
CA GLN A 122 -3.76 -13.49 -2.02
C GLN A 122 -2.94 -12.69 -1.02
N ALA A 123 -3.38 -12.70 0.24
CA ALA A 123 -2.62 -12.25 1.39
C ALA A 123 -2.36 -13.43 2.32
N ALA A 124 -1.17 -13.51 2.88
CA ALA A 124 -0.82 -14.50 3.89
C ALA A 124 -0.02 -13.82 5.00
N GLY A 125 -0.34 -14.14 6.25
CA GLY A 125 0.33 -13.58 7.40
C GLY A 125 0.34 -14.56 8.57
N LEU A 126 1.25 -14.33 9.53
CA LEU A 126 1.26 -15.06 10.80
C LEU A 126 0.47 -14.25 11.84
N THR A 127 -0.36 -14.94 12.59
CA THR A 127 -1.06 -14.37 13.74
C THR A 127 -0.91 -15.30 14.94
N THR A 128 -0.82 -14.71 16.13
CA THR A 128 -0.84 -15.48 17.37
C THR A 128 -2.22 -15.35 18.01
N ILE A 129 -2.86 -16.47 18.19
CA ILE A 129 -4.15 -16.58 18.87
C ILE A 129 -3.88 -16.85 20.36
N PRO A 130 -4.12 -15.89 21.26
CA PRO A 130 -3.85 -16.05 22.67
C PRO A 130 -4.83 -17.04 23.33
N ALA A 131 -4.39 -17.63 24.43
CA ALA A 131 -5.26 -18.41 25.30
C ALA A 131 -5.91 -17.46 26.33
N TYR A 132 -7.17 -17.19 26.19
CA TYR A 132 -7.93 -16.46 27.20
C TYR A 132 -8.47 -17.42 28.27
N ARG A 133 -7.96 -17.31 29.48
CA ARG A 133 -8.35 -18.17 30.60
C ARG A 133 -9.43 -17.51 31.46
N ASP A 134 -10.35 -18.27 31.96
CA ASP A 134 -11.42 -17.77 32.86
C ASP A 134 -10.91 -17.36 34.25
N THR A 135 -9.68 -17.74 34.56
CA THR A 135 -9.00 -17.45 35.84
C THR A 135 -8.41 -16.03 35.91
N THR A 136 -8.41 -15.29 34.83
CA THR A 136 -7.83 -13.95 34.73
C THR A 136 -8.74 -13.02 33.93
N LEU A 137 -8.59 -11.70 34.19
CA LEU A 137 -9.15 -10.68 33.31
C LEU A 137 -8.55 -10.84 31.90
N ALA A 138 -9.39 -10.90 30.88
CA ALA A 138 -8.96 -11.03 29.49
C ALA A 138 -9.43 -9.82 28.67
N LEU A 139 -8.52 -9.25 27.88
CA LEU A 139 -8.78 -8.15 26.95
C LEU A 139 -8.52 -8.66 25.53
N GLY A 140 -9.50 -8.53 24.66
CA GLY A 140 -9.35 -8.76 23.24
C GLY A 140 -8.43 -7.73 22.57
N ARG A 141 -7.93 -8.07 21.40
CA ARG A 141 -7.22 -7.10 20.57
C ARG A 141 -8.22 -6.06 20.07
N PRO A 142 -8.06 -4.78 20.36
CA PRO A 142 -8.92 -3.73 19.84
C PRO A 142 -9.02 -3.79 18.31
N LEU A 143 -10.24 -3.80 17.80
CA LEU A 143 -10.55 -3.65 16.40
C LEU A 143 -10.65 -2.16 16.09
N PHE A 144 -9.88 -1.69 15.13
CA PHE A 144 -10.01 -0.34 14.62
C PHE A 144 -11.30 -0.24 13.79
N VAL A 145 -12.05 0.85 13.98
CA VAL A 145 -13.37 1.00 13.37
C VAL A 145 -13.57 2.38 12.73
N TRP A 146 -14.32 2.42 11.66
CA TRP A 146 -14.78 3.67 11.06
C TRP A 146 -15.84 4.33 11.91
N PRO A 147 -15.98 5.68 11.85
CA PRO A 147 -17.13 6.36 12.42
C PRO A 147 -18.42 5.86 11.74
N SER A 148 -19.39 5.40 12.52
CA SER A 148 -20.68 4.88 12.02
C SER A 148 -21.46 5.92 11.21
N SER A 149 -21.41 7.20 11.58
CA SER A 149 -22.08 8.30 10.89
C SER A 149 -21.68 8.48 9.41
N LYS A 150 -20.52 7.94 8.98
CA LYS A 150 -20.09 7.99 7.59
C LYS A 150 -20.66 6.86 6.73
N LEU A 151 -21.04 5.74 7.34
CA LEU A 151 -21.53 4.54 6.65
C LEU A 151 -23.04 4.36 6.71
N GLU A 152 -23.75 5.10 7.58
CA GLU A 152 -25.20 4.95 7.78
C GLU A 152 -26.06 5.21 6.54
N ARG A 153 -25.53 5.87 5.52
CA ARG A 153 -26.29 6.19 4.30
C ARG A 153 -26.22 5.12 3.21
N ASP A 154 -25.27 4.17 3.30
CA ASP A 154 -24.88 3.40 2.13
C ASP A 154 -25.02 1.88 2.26
N THR A 155 -25.42 1.35 3.43
CA THR A 155 -25.38 -0.10 3.65
C THR A 155 -26.58 -0.64 4.43
N THR A 156 -27.76 -0.53 3.89
CA THR A 156 -28.98 -1.13 4.48
C THR A 156 -28.91 -2.66 4.68
N ARG A 157 -28.01 -3.36 4.01
CA ARG A 157 -27.74 -4.80 4.20
C ARG A 157 -26.50 -5.12 5.04
N ALA A 158 -25.53 -4.23 5.12
CA ALA A 158 -24.28 -4.47 5.86
C ALA A 158 -24.40 -4.16 7.37
N GLN A 159 -25.39 -3.37 7.78
CA GLN A 159 -25.55 -2.99 9.19
C GLN A 159 -25.78 -4.19 10.12
N SER A 160 -26.52 -5.21 9.69
CA SER A 160 -26.75 -6.41 10.49
C SER A 160 -25.51 -7.30 10.63
N ALA A 161 -24.61 -7.27 9.64
CA ALA A 161 -23.37 -8.06 9.66
C ALA A 161 -22.32 -7.50 10.63
N PHE A 162 -22.38 -6.20 10.97
CA PHE A 162 -21.45 -5.53 11.86
C PHE A 162 -22.00 -5.30 13.27
N SER A 163 -23.23 -5.72 13.55
CA SER A 163 -23.79 -5.63 14.89
C SER A 163 -23.15 -6.68 15.81
N ARG A 164 -22.45 -6.22 16.84
CA ARG A 164 -21.84 -7.07 17.88
C ARG A 164 -22.68 -7.14 19.14
N ASP A 165 -23.44 -6.09 19.40
CA ASP A 165 -24.27 -5.96 20.59
C ASP A 165 -25.73 -5.87 20.20
N ALA A 166 -26.61 -6.50 20.95
CA ALA A 166 -28.05 -6.39 20.76
C ALA A 166 -28.49 -4.94 21.06
N GLY A 167 -28.67 -4.14 20.01
CA GLY A 167 -29.07 -2.73 20.10
C GLY A 167 -27.94 -1.71 20.16
N GLY A 168 -26.68 -2.12 20.00
CA GLY A 168 -25.52 -1.24 19.95
C GLY A 168 -25.26 -0.62 18.56
N GLU A 169 -24.38 0.39 18.53
CA GLU A 169 -23.89 1.00 17.29
C GLU A 169 -23.10 -0.04 16.45
N PRO A 170 -23.26 -0.11 15.12
CA PRO A 170 -22.53 -1.04 14.29
C PRO A 170 -21.02 -0.92 14.44
N VAL A 171 -20.33 -2.05 14.47
CA VAL A 171 -18.86 -2.13 14.50
C VAL A 171 -18.33 -2.26 13.08
N VAL A 172 -18.08 -1.14 12.42
CA VAL A 172 -17.58 -1.11 11.03
C VAL A 172 -16.07 -1.16 11.03
N PRO A 173 -15.43 -2.26 10.59
CA PRO A 173 -14.00 -2.42 10.72
C PRO A 173 -13.22 -1.47 9.79
N ASN A 174 -12.06 -1.01 10.27
CA ASN A 174 -11.04 -0.30 9.52
C ASN A 174 -9.76 -1.15 9.45
N PRO A 175 -9.68 -2.14 8.55
CA PRO A 175 -8.54 -3.06 8.51
C PRO A 175 -7.23 -2.40 8.05
N ASP A 176 -7.30 -1.26 7.35
CA ASP A 176 -6.12 -0.44 7.03
C ASP A 176 -5.53 0.24 8.26
N ARG A 177 -6.32 0.39 9.31
CA ARG A 177 -5.96 1.13 10.51
C ARG A 177 -5.44 2.53 10.22
N THR A 178 -5.91 3.15 9.14
CA THR A 178 -5.52 4.49 8.70
C THR A 178 -6.61 5.48 9.06
N TYR A 179 -6.19 6.61 9.61
CA TYR A 179 -7.03 7.73 10.03
C TYR A 179 -6.42 9.04 9.55
N GLY A 180 -7.12 10.15 9.70
CA GLY A 180 -6.63 11.48 9.30
C GLY A 180 -7.64 12.21 8.41
N LEU A 181 -7.29 12.50 7.16
CA LEU A 181 -8.06 13.37 6.24
C LEU A 181 -9.57 13.07 6.23
N TYR A 182 -9.95 11.81 6.12
CA TYR A 182 -11.37 11.40 6.06
C TYR A 182 -11.94 10.90 7.39
N ALA A 183 -11.09 10.68 8.38
CA ALA A 183 -11.48 10.22 9.70
C ALA A 183 -10.53 10.80 10.76
N PRO A 184 -10.73 12.06 11.20
CA PRO A 184 -9.82 12.74 12.13
C PRO A 184 -9.94 12.24 13.58
N THR A 185 -10.69 11.18 13.82
CA THR A 185 -10.85 10.54 15.13
C THR A 185 -10.51 9.07 15.00
N VAL A 186 -9.47 8.63 15.69
CA VAL A 186 -9.18 7.19 15.85
C VAL A 186 -10.26 6.57 16.72
N ARG A 187 -10.84 5.48 16.26
CA ARG A 187 -11.86 4.74 17.02
C ARG A 187 -11.47 3.29 17.18
N GLY A 188 -11.70 2.74 18.35
CA GLY A 188 -11.46 1.35 18.67
C GLY A 188 -12.66 0.71 19.36
N TYR A 189 -12.93 -0.54 19.00
CA TYR A 189 -13.86 -1.43 19.67
C TYR A 189 -13.06 -2.57 20.30
N PHE A 190 -13.33 -2.91 21.57
CA PHE A 190 -12.64 -3.98 22.27
C PHE A 190 -13.60 -4.74 23.17
N GLU A 191 -13.27 -5.98 23.45
CA GLU A 191 -14.06 -6.85 24.33
C GLU A 191 -13.25 -7.28 25.52
N VAL A 192 -13.92 -7.32 26.65
CA VAL A 192 -13.33 -7.70 27.93
C VAL A 192 -14.13 -8.87 28.51
N ARG A 193 -13.43 -9.91 28.89
CA ARG A 193 -13.98 -10.98 29.69
C ARG A 193 -13.39 -10.92 31.10
N PRO A 194 -14.22 -10.66 32.12
CA PRO A 194 -13.76 -10.63 33.48
C PRO A 194 -13.34 -12.01 33.96
N LYS A 195 -12.59 -12.08 35.04
CA LYS A 195 -12.31 -13.33 35.76
C LYS A 195 -13.64 -13.91 36.26
N ALA A 196 -13.80 -15.22 36.10
CA ALA A 196 -14.99 -15.92 36.59
C ALA A 196 -15.17 -15.80 38.10
N GLY A 197 -16.44 -15.67 38.53
CA GLY A 197 -16.80 -15.58 39.94
C GLY A 197 -16.64 -14.18 40.56
N ILE A 198 -16.36 -13.15 39.80
CA ILE A 198 -16.33 -11.75 40.26
C ILE A 198 -17.55 -11.02 39.68
N THR A 199 -18.45 -10.59 40.54
CA THR A 199 -19.71 -9.90 40.20
C THR A 199 -19.75 -8.50 40.79
N GLY A 200 -20.50 -7.57 40.18
CA GLY A 200 -20.77 -6.24 40.71
C GLY A 200 -19.55 -5.32 40.89
N ALA A 201 -18.47 -5.60 40.20
CA ALA A 201 -17.21 -4.85 40.31
C ALA A 201 -17.03 -3.83 39.19
N ALA A 202 -16.22 -2.81 39.46
CA ALA A 202 -15.80 -1.84 38.45
C ALA A 202 -14.47 -2.23 37.82
N ASP A 203 -14.38 -2.08 36.51
CA ASP A 203 -13.12 -2.14 35.77
C ASP A 203 -12.71 -0.70 35.37
N THR A 204 -11.45 -0.37 35.51
CA THR A 204 -10.87 0.88 35.02
C THR A 204 -10.22 0.64 33.67
N VAL A 205 -10.59 1.43 32.66
CA VAL A 205 -10.03 1.40 31.33
C VAL A 205 -9.19 2.65 31.10
N VAL A 206 -7.93 2.48 30.80
CA VAL A 206 -7.04 3.58 30.42
C VAL A 206 -6.57 3.34 28.99
N ALA A 207 -6.97 4.20 28.09
CA ALA A 207 -6.51 4.15 26.69
C ALA A 207 -5.52 5.29 26.45
N ARG A 208 -4.44 5.00 25.71
CA ARG A 208 -3.37 5.95 25.42
C ARG A 208 -3.00 5.89 23.95
N VAL A 209 -2.73 7.05 23.38
CA VAL A 209 -2.07 7.19 22.07
C VAL A 209 -0.62 7.59 22.29
N LYS A 210 0.30 6.87 21.67
CA LYS A 210 1.73 7.09 21.76
C LYS A 210 2.35 7.21 20.38
N SER A 211 3.46 7.99 20.30
CA SER A 211 4.29 8.01 19.09
C SER A 211 5.11 6.71 18.97
N ALA A 212 5.81 6.54 17.83
CA ALA A 212 6.74 5.43 17.63
C ALA A 212 7.91 5.42 18.65
N GLU A 213 8.25 6.59 19.21
CA GLU A 213 9.28 6.76 20.25
C GLU A 213 8.71 6.60 21.67
N ASP A 214 7.51 6.02 21.84
CA ASP A 214 6.81 5.80 23.12
C ASP A 214 6.44 7.11 23.86
N VAL A 215 6.40 8.25 23.18
CA VAL A 215 5.96 9.53 23.74
C VAL A 215 4.44 9.54 23.86
N LEU A 216 3.92 9.83 25.05
CA LEU A 216 2.50 9.94 25.32
C LEU A 216 1.90 11.19 24.69
N LEU A 217 0.88 11.02 23.83
CA LEU A 217 0.23 12.11 23.10
C LEU A 217 -1.19 12.39 23.58
N ALA A 218 -1.93 11.35 23.95
CA ALA A 218 -3.30 11.48 24.46
C ALA A 218 -3.64 10.34 25.42
N VAL A 219 -4.54 10.63 26.39
CA VAL A 219 -5.03 9.66 27.39
C VAL A 219 -6.53 9.84 27.56
N VAL A 220 -7.24 8.72 27.61
CA VAL A 220 -8.63 8.65 28.07
C VAL A 220 -8.68 7.65 29.20
N ASP A 221 -9.25 8.08 30.35
CA ASP A 221 -9.47 7.24 31.52
C ASP A 221 -10.99 7.15 31.77
N SER A 222 -11.48 5.96 31.99
CA SER A 222 -12.88 5.70 32.25
C SER A 222 -13.06 4.53 33.21
N THR A 223 -14.09 4.61 34.04
CA THR A 223 -14.49 3.51 34.92
C THR A 223 -15.79 2.92 34.43
N VAL A 224 -15.78 1.62 34.16
CA VAL A 224 -16.95 0.86 33.71
C VAL A 224 -17.48 0.04 34.87
N LEU A 225 -18.69 0.39 35.32
CA LEU A 225 -19.46 -0.44 36.23
C LEU A 225 -20.08 -1.56 35.38
N ARG A 226 -19.65 -2.78 35.62
CA ARG A 226 -20.14 -3.92 34.88
C ARG A 226 -21.23 -4.66 35.63
N GLU A 227 -22.19 -5.11 34.85
CA GLU A 227 -23.04 -6.23 35.18
C GLU A 227 -22.23 -7.54 35.06
N ASP A 228 -22.83 -8.66 35.34
CA ASP A 228 -22.16 -9.95 35.25
C ASP A 228 -21.83 -10.32 33.80
N GLY A 229 -20.63 -10.88 33.55
CA GLY A 229 -20.23 -11.43 32.30
C GLY A 229 -19.31 -10.55 31.41
N PRO A 230 -19.10 -10.98 30.16
CA PRO A 230 -18.31 -10.24 29.18
C PRO A 230 -18.97 -8.91 28.83
N TRP A 231 -18.14 -7.90 28.57
CA TRP A 231 -18.59 -6.59 28.14
C TRP A 231 -17.72 -6.03 27.00
N ALA A 232 -18.24 -5.09 26.26
CA ALA A 232 -17.53 -4.42 25.20
C ALA A 232 -17.38 -2.92 25.48
N GLY A 233 -16.27 -2.36 25.05
CA GLY A 233 -15.98 -0.93 25.15
C GLY A 233 -15.67 -0.31 23.80
N ARG A 234 -15.92 1.01 23.75
CA ARG A 234 -15.56 1.84 22.61
C ARG A 234 -14.69 2.98 23.09
N LEU A 235 -13.77 3.39 22.27
CA LEU A 235 -12.90 4.53 22.54
C LEU A 235 -12.76 5.41 21.30
N GLY A 236 -12.41 6.67 21.50
CA GLY A 236 -12.17 7.63 20.45
C GLY A 236 -11.17 8.68 20.86
N PHE A 237 -10.25 9.02 19.97
CA PHE A 237 -9.27 10.08 20.15
C PHE A 237 -9.30 11.02 18.94
N ASP A 238 -9.40 12.31 19.20
CA ASP A 238 -9.14 13.32 18.19
C ASP A 238 -7.64 13.35 17.87
N ILE A 239 -7.31 13.16 16.60
CA ILE A 239 -5.93 13.13 16.11
C ILE A 239 -5.63 14.28 15.15
N SER A 240 -6.50 15.29 15.08
CA SER A 240 -6.38 16.42 14.14
C SER A 240 -5.07 17.21 14.27
N THR A 241 -4.41 17.11 15.43
CA THR A 241 -3.11 17.77 15.71
C THR A 241 -1.90 16.86 15.47
N LEU A 242 -2.10 15.57 15.19
CA LEU A 242 -1.00 14.63 15.02
C LEU A 242 -0.44 14.72 13.58
N PRO A 243 0.88 14.77 13.41
CA PRO A 243 1.52 14.65 12.10
C PRO A 243 1.20 13.32 11.42
N ALA A 244 1.42 13.23 10.10
CA ALA A 244 1.42 11.95 9.40
C ALA A 244 2.49 11.02 9.99
N GLY A 245 2.16 9.73 10.13
CA GLY A 245 3.06 8.75 10.72
C GLY A 245 2.35 7.54 11.31
N ALA A 246 3.11 6.71 12.01
CA ALA A 246 2.62 5.56 12.76
C ALA A 246 2.54 5.86 14.25
N TYR A 247 1.48 5.37 14.89
CA TYR A 247 1.17 5.57 16.29
C TYR A 247 0.68 4.27 16.93
N ASP A 248 0.87 4.14 18.22
CA ASP A 248 0.40 3.00 19.00
C ASP A 248 -0.81 3.40 19.86
N LEU A 249 -1.89 2.65 19.72
CA LEU A 249 -3.05 2.68 20.61
C LEU A 249 -2.85 1.61 21.68
N GLU A 250 -2.68 2.04 22.92
CA GLU A 250 -2.59 1.18 24.09
C GLU A 250 -3.94 1.20 24.83
N VAL A 251 -4.48 0.02 25.11
CA VAL A 251 -5.64 -0.15 25.98
C VAL A 251 -5.22 -1.00 27.19
N ASP A 252 -5.42 -0.47 28.38
CA ASP A 252 -5.06 -1.08 29.67
C ASP A 252 -6.34 -1.18 30.52
N VAL A 253 -6.78 -2.40 30.80
CA VAL A 253 -7.95 -2.67 31.62
C VAL A 253 -7.50 -3.24 32.97
N ARG A 254 -7.97 -2.67 34.06
CA ARG A 254 -7.67 -3.08 35.43
C ARG A 254 -8.95 -3.28 36.19
N GLY A 255 -9.00 -4.38 36.91
CA GLY A 255 -10.12 -4.71 37.77
C GLY A 255 -9.78 -5.76 38.81
N PRO A 256 -10.74 -6.21 39.63
CA PRO A 256 -10.50 -7.23 40.66
C PRO A 256 -9.97 -8.55 40.09
N GLY A 257 -10.19 -8.82 38.81
CA GLY A 257 -9.69 -10.00 38.11
C GLY A 257 -8.25 -9.90 37.63
N GLY A 258 -7.58 -8.75 37.84
CA GLY A 258 -6.22 -8.50 37.43
C GLY A 258 -6.08 -7.34 36.43
N ARG A 259 -5.08 -7.42 35.57
CA ARG A 259 -4.76 -6.42 34.55
C ARG A 259 -4.57 -7.09 33.20
N ALA A 260 -5.12 -6.48 32.17
CA ALA A 260 -4.89 -6.87 30.78
C ALA A 260 -4.56 -5.64 29.94
N ARG A 261 -3.58 -5.78 29.04
CA ARG A 261 -3.08 -4.69 28.19
C ARG A 261 -2.96 -5.16 26.75
N SER A 262 -3.34 -4.31 25.82
CA SER A 262 -3.18 -4.50 24.38
C SER A 262 -2.60 -3.25 23.74
N VAL A 263 -1.61 -3.43 22.84
CA VAL A 263 -0.98 -2.34 22.07
C VAL A 263 -1.15 -2.65 20.59
N ASN A 264 -1.68 -1.69 19.84
CA ASN A 264 -2.02 -1.88 18.44
C ASN A 264 -1.64 -0.64 17.64
N ARG A 265 -0.90 -0.87 16.56
CA ARG A 265 -0.46 0.20 15.66
C ARG A 265 -1.57 0.66 14.74
N PHE A 266 -1.63 1.98 14.52
CA PHE A 266 -2.45 2.63 13.51
C PHE A 266 -1.66 3.74 12.81
N ASN A 267 -2.20 4.26 11.70
CA ASN A 267 -1.56 5.27 10.89
C ASN A 267 -2.38 6.55 10.86
N VAL A 268 -1.66 7.66 10.73
CA VAL A 268 -2.25 8.98 10.44
C VAL A 268 -1.73 9.45 9.09
N ALA A 269 -2.65 9.76 8.17
CA ALA A 269 -2.36 10.26 6.84
C ALA A 269 -3.31 11.41 6.48
N TRP A 270 -2.74 12.54 6.07
CA TRP A 270 -3.50 13.79 5.82
C TRP A 270 -3.63 14.12 4.34
N ARG A 271 -2.88 13.48 3.47
CA ARG A 271 -2.92 13.73 2.03
C ARG A 271 -3.91 12.81 1.33
N MET A 272 -4.60 13.34 0.34
CA MET A 272 -5.52 12.57 -0.50
C MET A 272 -4.80 11.43 -1.19
N GLU A 273 -3.59 11.67 -1.68
CA GLU A 273 -2.76 10.67 -2.33
C GLU A 273 -2.48 9.45 -1.44
N SER A 274 -2.31 9.65 -0.15
CA SER A 274 -2.08 8.56 0.81
C SER A 274 -3.31 7.66 1.02
N TRP A 275 -4.50 8.14 0.66
CA TRP A 275 -5.77 7.42 0.81
C TRP A 275 -6.27 6.80 -0.50
N GLU A 276 -6.12 7.51 -1.62
CA GLU A 276 -6.73 7.19 -2.91
C GLU A 276 -5.73 6.57 -3.89
N ARG A 277 -4.44 6.70 -3.62
CA ARG A 277 -3.39 6.25 -4.51
C ARG A 277 -3.21 4.73 -4.48
N ASP A 278 -2.97 4.15 -5.66
CA ASP A 278 -2.53 2.76 -5.75
C ASP A 278 -1.17 2.60 -5.03
N PRO A 279 -1.05 1.72 -4.01
CA PRO A 279 0.21 1.50 -3.31
C PRO A 279 1.39 1.20 -4.23
N ARG A 280 1.15 0.61 -5.39
CA ARG A 280 2.19 0.34 -6.39
C ARG A 280 2.77 1.61 -6.99
N GLU A 281 1.97 2.65 -7.19
CA GLU A 281 2.44 3.93 -7.73
C GLU A 281 3.38 4.63 -6.76
N PHE A 282 3.12 4.54 -5.47
CA PHE A 282 4.03 5.06 -4.45
C PHE A 282 5.39 4.37 -4.45
N LEU A 283 5.38 3.04 -4.58
CA LEU A 283 6.62 2.25 -4.65
C LEU A 283 7.41 2.57 -5.93
N GLU A 284 6.71 2.72 -7.05
CA GLU A 284 7.32 3.10 -8.32
C GLU A 284 7.98 4.47 -8.26
N GLU A 285 7.35 5.49 -7.64
CA GLU A 285 7.96 6.81 -7.44
C GLU A 285 9.13 6.76 -6.45
N ALA A 286 8.97 6.07 -5.34
CA ALA A 286 10.00 5.95 -4.32
C ALA A 286 11.28 5.32 -4.87
N HIS A 287 11.17 4.37 -5.80
CA HIS A 287 12.30 3.78 -6.50
C HIS A 287 13.21 4.81 -7.18
N PHE A 288 12.67 5.95 -7.62
CA PHE A 288 13.47 7.05 -8.22
C PHE A 288 14.02 8.05 -7.20
N LEU A 289 13.53 8.01 -5.97
CA LEU A 289 13.94 8.91 -4.90
C LEU A 289 14.92 8.25 -3.92
N ILE A 290 14.96 6.94 -3.87
CA ILE A 290 15.76 6.16 -2.92
C ILE A 290 16.87 5.43 -3.68
N ASP A 291 18.11 5.86 -3.46
CA ASP A 291 19.28 5.23 -4.09
C ASP A 291 19.74 3.95 -3.36
N ASN A 292 19.33 3.76 -2.12
CA ASN A 292 19.75 2.63 -1.29
C ASN A 292 18.71 1.51 -1.27
N PRO A 293 19.02 0.28 -1.76
CA PRO A 293 18.08 -0.84 -1.81
C PRO A 293 17.49 -1.24 -0.44
N ASP A 294 18.28 -1.14 0.64
CA ASP A 294 17.81 -1.45 1.99
C ASP A 294 16.79 -0.41 2.47
N GLN A 295 16.98 0.84 2.10
CA GLN A 295 16.05 1.93 2.40
C GLN A 295 14.76 1.79 1.57
N GLU A 296 14.88 1.41 0.30
CA GLU A 296 13.74 1.12 -0.57
C GLU A 296 12.88 -0.02 0.00
N THR A 297 13.53 -1.10 0.45
CA THR A 297 12.83 -2.22 1.09
C THR A 297 12.08 -1.77 2.35
N ARG A 298 12.73 -1.00 3.22
CA ARG A 298 12.08 -0.46 4.43
C ARG A 298 10.92 0.48 4.10
N TYR A 299 11.07 1.31 3.06
CA TYR A 299 10.00 2.18 2.60
C TYR A 299 8.81 1.36 2.07
N ALA A 300 9.06 0.28 1.32
CA ALA A 300 8.03 -0.60 0.80
C ALA A 300 7.24 -1.32 1.92
N GLU A 301 7.92 -1.66 3.03
CA GLU A 301 7.31 -2.29 4.20
C GLU A 301 6.63 -1.30 5.14
N SER A 302 6.86 0.01 4.95
CA SER A 302 6.28 1.07 5.77
C SER A 302 4.80 1.26 5.48
N THR A 303 4.10 1.80 6.46
CA THR A 303 2.69 2.13 6.36
C THR A 303 2.46 3.41 5.56
N ALA A 304 1.23 3.64 5.08
CA ALA A 304 0.90 4.85 4.32
C ALA A 304 1.28 6.15 5.04
N GLY A 305 1.06 6.23 6.36
CA GLY A 305 1.44 7.40 7.15
C GLY A 305 2.95 7.57 7.29
N GLU A 306 3.69 6.48 7.47
CA GLU A 306 5.16 6.50 7.51
C GLU A 306 5.76 6.89 6.16
N GLN A 307 5.20 6.40 5.06
CA GLN A 307 5.60 6.77 3.70
C GLN A 307 5.35 8.26 3.43
N GLU A 308 4.20 8.78 3.82
CA GLU A 308 3.88 10.21 3.72
C GLU A 308 4.87 11.06 4.53
N ALA A 309 5.14 10.70 5.79
CA ALA A 309 6.09 11.38 6.64
C ALA A 309 7.53 11.34 6.10
N TRP A 310 7.91 10.21 5.48
CA TRP A 310 9.22 10.07 4.82
C TRP A 310 9.33 11.01 3.61
N LEU A 311 8.32 11.03 2.74
CA LEU A 311 8.29 11.91 1.57
C LEU A 311 8.30 13.39 1.96
N ASP A 312 7.58 13.77 3.02
CA ASP A 312 7.58 15.15 3.52
C ASP A 312 8.97 15.58 3.98
N ARG A 313 9.66 14.71 4.70
CA ARG A 313 11.04 14.95 5.16
C ARG A 313 12.00 15.03 3.99
N TYR A 314 11.93 14.07 3.06
CA TYR A 314 12.76 14.03 1.85
C TYR A 314 12.64 15.34 1.04
N TRP A 315 11.42 15.76 0.72
CA TRP A 315 11.21 16.97 -0.05
C TRP A 315 11.60 18.23 0.70
N LYS A 316 11.43 18.26 2.02
CA LYS A 316 11.89 19.38 2.86
C LYS A 316 13.42 19.50 2.87
N GLU A 317 14.13 18.39 2.88
CA GLU A 317 15.61 18.38 2.78
C GLU A 317 16.12 18.78 1.39
N LYS A 318 15.37 18.48 0.35
CA LYS A 318 15.72 18.81 -1.05
C LYS A 318 15.20 20.16 -1.50
N ASP A 319 14.53 20.90 -0.66
CA ASP A 319 13.97 22.21 -0.97
C ASP A 319 15.07 23.27 -1.15
N PRO A 320 15.24 23.85 -2.35
CA PRO A 320 16.26 24.88 -2.57
C PRO A 320 15.90 26.23 -1.93
N THR A 321 14.61 26.46 -1.61
CA THR A 321 14.11 27.72 -1.04
C THR A 321 13.20 27.48 0.17
N PRO A 322 13.73 26.98 1.30
CA PRO A 322 12.94 26.50 2.46
C PRO A 322 12.03 27.57 3.12
N LEU A 323 12.19 28.85 2.75
CA LEU A 323 11.39 29.96 3.27
C LEU A 323 10.13 30.25 2.43
N THR A 324 9.95 29.58 1.31
CA THR A 324 8.75 29.71 0.46
C THR A 324 7.77 28.58 0.74
N ALA A 325 6.51 28.76 0.35
CA ALA A 325 5.48 27.71 0.48
C ALA A 325 5.58 26.64 -0.62
N GLN A 326 6.34 26.91 -1.68
CA GLN A 326 6.56 26.02 -2.81
C GLN A 326 7.88 25.29 -2.65
N ASN A 327 7.92 24.04 -3.09
CA ASN A 327 9.15 23.23 -3.15
C ASN A 327 9.47 22.97 -4.62
N GLU A 328 10.41 23.74 -5.16
CA GLU A 328 10.74 23.72 -6.58
C GLU A 328 11.36 22.38 -7.02
N ALA A 329 12.05 21.69 -6.10
CA ALA A 329 12.60 20.37 -6.39
C ALA A 329 11.48 19.34 -6.60
N ARG A 330 10.48 19.34 -5.73
CA ARG A 330 9.29 18.49 -5.85
C ARG A 330 8.48 18.80 -7.09
N ASP A 331 8.24 20.08 -7.35
CA ASP A 331 7.47 20.53 -8.53
C ASP A 331 8.15 20.13 -9.83
N ARG A 332 9.49 20.24 -9.88
CA ARG A 332 10.31 19.82 -11.00
C ARG A 332 10.24 18.31 -11.21
N PHE A 333 10.33 17.52 -10.14
CA PHE A 333 10.19 16.08 -10.21
C PHE A 333 8.81 15.67 -10.73
N ASN A 334 7.74 16.24 -10.18
CA ASN A 334 6.37 15.97 -10.61
C ASN A 334 6.11 16.35 -12.07
N ALA A 335 6.71 17.45 -12.53
CA ALA A 335 6.64 17.85 -13.93
C ALA A 335 7.33 16.82 -14.85
N ARG A 336 8.49 16.30 -14.43
CA ARG A 336 9.19 15.23 -15.16
C ARG A 336 8.38 13.93 -15.19
N VAL A 337 7.78 13.52 -14.07
CA VAL A 337 6.91 12.32 -14.02
C VAL A 337 5.74 12.44 -14.99
N ARG A 338 5.07 13.58 -15.02
CA ARG A 338 3.99 13.81 -15.99
C ARG A 338 4.49 13.71 -17.43
N TYR A 339 5.59 14.41 -17.73
CA TYR A 339 6.18 14.40 -19.07
C TYR A 339 6.54 12.99 -19.54
N VAL A 340 7.25 12.19 -18.72
CA VAL A 340 7.65 10.85 -19.13
C VAL A 340 6.46 9.90 -19.30
N ASN A 341 5.41 10.05 -18.49
CA ASN A 341 4.21 9.22 -18.63
C ASN A 341 3.43 9.55 -19.90
N GLU A 342 3.45 10.79 -20.35
CA GLU A 342 2.81 11.22 -21.59
C GLU A 342 3.62 10.83 -22.83
N HIS A 343 4.97 10.84 -22.77
CA HIS A 343 5.81 10.72 -23.96
C HIS A 343 6.53 9.38 -24.12
N TYR A 344 6.80 8.66 -23.03
CA TYR A 344 7.62 7.44 -23.04
C TYR A 344 6.86 6.19 -22.60
N GLY A 345 5.57 6.32 -22.32
CA GLY A 345 4.69 5.20 -21.99
C GLY A 345 4.19 4.46 -23.25
N ILE A 346 3.77 3.23 -23.04
CA ILE A 346 2.99 2.46 -24.00
C ILE A 346 1.62 2.27 -23.38
N GLU A 347 0.58 2.87 -23.99
CA GLU A 347 -0.76 2.90 -23.47
C GLU A 347 -1.26 1.49 -23.11
N GLY A 348 -1.69 1.29 -21.86
CA GLY A 348 -2.17 0.01 -21.32
C GLY A 348 -1.10 -1.07 -21.12
N VAL A 349 0.21 -0.80 -21.38
CA VAL A 349 1.30 -1.78 -21.27
C VAL A 349 2.37 -1.36 -20.29
N VAL A 350 2.96 -0.17 -20.46
CA VAL A 350 4.06 0.34 -19.62
C VAL A 350 3.84 1.82 -19.34
N LYS A 351 3.86 2.21 -18.05
CA LYS A 351 3.93 3.62 -17.66
C LYS A 351 5.26 4.22 -18.11
N GLY A 352 5.25 5.45 -18.63
CA GLY A 352 6.44 6.08 -19.14
C GLY A 352 7.57 6.18 -18.13
N MET A 353 7.25 6.44 -16.86
CA MET A 353 8.24 6.48 -15.78
C MET A 353 8.98 5.15 -15.56
N LEU A 354 8.39 4.02 -15.91
CA LEU A 354 9.00 2.68 -15.79
C LEU A 354 9.76 2.26 -17.04
N SER A 355 9.64 3.00 -18.16
CA SER A 355 10.43 2.76 -19.36
C SER A 355 11.89 3.14 -19.14
N ASP A 356 12.80 2.55 -19.90
CA ASP A 356 14.23 2.89 -19.78
C ASP A 356 14.50 4.37 -20.11
N ARG A 357 13.78 4.93 -21.12
CA ARG A 357 13.83 6.38 -21.40
C ARG A 357 13.32 7.22 -20.24
N GLY A 358 12.19 6.83 -19.66
CA GLY A 358 11.61 7.53 -18.50
C GLY A 358 12.54 7.57 -17.31
N ARG A 359 13.21 6.46 -17.00
CA ARG A 359 14.18 6.37 -15.90
C ARG A 359 15.33 7.34 -16.07
N VAL A 360 15.93 7.38 -17.26
CA VAL A 360 17.03 8.30 -17.56
C VAL A 360 16.54 9.75 -17.49
N TYR A 361 15.36 10.05 -18.05
CA TYR A 361 14.80 11.42 -18.00
C TYR A 361 14.46 11.87 -16.57
N LEU A 362 13.90 11.01 -15.74
CA LEU A 362 13.61 11.35 -14.35
C LEU A 362 14.89 11.71 -13.59
N ARG A 363 15.98 10.98 -13.84
CA ARG A 363 17.27 11.20 -13.17
C ARG A 363 18.00 12.43 -13.69
N PHE A 364 18.12 12.60 -15.01
CA PHE A 364 18.97 13.61 -15.62
C PHE A 364 18.18 14.80 -16.20
N GLY A 365 16.89 14.65 -16.41
CA GLY A 365 16.05 15.66 -17.07
C GLY A 365 16.07 15.53 -18.58
N GLU A 366 15.80 16.65 -19.27
CA GLU A 366 15.88 16.76 -20.72
C GLU A 366 17.31 16.62 -21.19
N PRO A 367 17.61 15.78 -22.22
CA PRO A 367 18.94 15.68 -22.79
C PRO A 367 19.36 16.98 -23.48
N ASP A 368 20.64 17.34 -23.36
CA ASP A 368 21.19 18.52 -24.05
C ASP A 368 21.25 18.34 -25.57
N ASP A 369 21.42 17.09 -26.03
CA ASP A 369 21.35 16.71 -27.46
C ASP A 369 20.59 15.38 -27.59
N LEU A 370 19.64 15.37 -28.52
CA LEU A 370 18.81 14.21 -28.85
C LEU A 370 18.95 13.88 -30.33
N ARG A 371 19.57 12.74 -30.64
CA ARG A 371 19.60 12.19 -31.99
C ARG A 371 18.58 11.04 -32.07
N GLN A 372 17.57 11.19 -32.90
CA GLN A 372 16.55 10.18 -33.11
C GLN A 372 16.54 9.69 -34.56
N GLN A 373 16.53 8.39 -34.79
CA GLN A 373 16.40 7.77 -36.08
C GLN A 373 15.31 6.70 -36.04
N VAL A 374 14.19 6.99 -36.71
CA VAL A 374 13.07 6.04 -36.83
C VAL A 374 13.33 5.03 -37.95
N ILE A 375 14.01 5.46 -38.99
CA ILE A 375 14.42 4.62 -40.14
C ILE A 375 15.92 4.86 -40.37
N PRO A 376 16.78 4.12 -39.68
CA PRO A 376 18.24 4.31 -39.79
C PRO A 376 18.76 3.71 -41.09
N THR A 377 19.48 4.49 -41.89
CA THR A 377 20.12 4.07 -43.14
C THR A 377 21.49 4.69 -43.31
N GLY A 378 22.45 3.95 -43.87
CA GLY A 378 23.79 4.42 -44.18
C GLY A 378 24.53 5.00 -42.94
N ASP A 379 25.03 6.22 -43.05
CA ASP A 379 25.76 6.92 -41.95
C ASP A 379 24.91 7.21 -40.71
N ARG A 380 23.61 7.02 -40.81
CA ARG A 380 22.64 7.18 -39.72
C ARG A 380 22.20 5.84 -39.14
N SER A 381 22.85 4.76 -39.50
CA SER A 381 22.61 3.44 -38.92
C SER A 381 23.05 3.38 -37.46
N LEU A 382 22.45 2.50 -36.67
CA LEU A 382 22.87 2.27 -35.30
C LEU A 382 24.35 1.85 -35.21
N GLU A 383 24.86 1.12 -36.19
CA GLU A 383 26.26 0.68 -36.23
C GLU A 383 27.22 1.85 -36.44
N ALA A 384 26.91 2.79 -37.33
CA ALA A 384 27.72 3.99 -37.55
C ALA A 384 27.77 4.88 -36.28
N VAL A 385 26.61 5.05 -35.63
CA VAL A 385 26.52 5.82 -34.37
C VAL A 385 27.22 5.10 -33.21
N ALA A 386 27.17 3.77 -33.15
CA ALA A 386 27.86 2.98 -32.16
C ALA A 386 29.40 3.13 -32.26
N LEU A 387 29.93 3.17 -33.48
CA LEU A 387 31.36 3.44 -33.74
C LEU A 387 31.80 4.85 -33.28
N GLU A 388 30.90 5.83 -33.36
CA GLU A 388 31.17 7.21 -32.90
C GLU A 388 31.16 7.33 -31.35
N ILE A 389 30.37 6.52 -30.66
CA ILE A 389 30.09 6.67 -29.22
C ILE A 389 30.97 5.79 -28.35
N ALA A 390 31.21 4.55 -28.75
CA ALA A 390 31.84 3.52 -27.95
C ALA A 390 33.28 3.25 -28.40
N ASN A 391 34.18 3.00 -27.45
CA ASN A 391 35.51 2.46 -27.75
C ASN A 391 35.35 0.97 -28.12
N ASP A 392 36.13 0.49 -29.10
CA ASP A 392 36.10 -0.91 -29.58
C ASP A 392 36.37 -1.95 -28.48
N ASP A 393 37.01 -1.57 -27.39
CA ASP A 393 37.31 -2.43 -26.23
C ASP A 393 36.21 -2.50 -25.16
N ASP A 394 35.13 -1.73 -25.28
CA ASP A 394 34.04 -1.77 -24.32
C ASP A 394 33.13 -2.98 -24.59
N PRO A 395 33.02 -3.97 -23.66
CA PRO A 395 32.17 -5.14 -23.87
C PRO A 395 30.68 -4.79 -24.06
N ARG A 396 30.23 -3.62 -23.63
CA ARG A 396 28.84 -3.12 -23.83
C ARG A 396 28.62 -2.72 -25.29
N TYR A 397 29.66 -2.39 -26.05
CA TYR A 397 29.58 -2.09 -27.46
C TYR A 397 29.07 -3.28 -28.29
N ILE A 398 29.38 -4.51 -27.86
CA ILE A 398 28.92 -5.75 -28.51
C ILE A 398 27.39 -5.85 -28.49
N GLN A 399 26.72 -5.27 -27.50
CA GLN A 399 25.24 -5.28 -27.38
C GLN A 399 24.57 -4.38 -28.42
N LEU A 400 25.30 -3.41 -28.97
CA LEU A 400 24.79 -2.56 -30.05
C LEU A 400 24.89 -3.25 -31.40
N LYS A 401 25.80 -4.20 -31.58
CA LYS A 401 25.96 -4.95 -32.83
C LYS A 401 24.93 -6.06 -32.94
N LYS A 402 24.20 -6.08 -34.03
CA LYS A 402 23.35 -7.22 -34.40
C LYS A 402 24.17 -8.17 -35.30
N PRO A 403 24.31 -9.44 -34.96
CA PRO A 403 24.96 -10.39 -35.85
C PRO A 403 24.05 -10.63 -37.10
N GLY A 404 24.47 -10.16 -38.28
CA GLY A 404 23.74 -10.37 -39.52
C GLY A 404 24.31 -9.62 -40.70
N ILE A 405 24.03 -10.11 -41.91
CA ILE A 405 24.37 -9.48 -43.20
C ILE A 405 23.29 -8.42 -43.49
N GLY A 406 23.64 -7.14 -43.34
CA GLY A 406 22.75 -5.99 -43.55
C GLY A 406 22.86 -4.97 -42.43
N GLY A 407 22.77 -3.68 -42.75
CA GLY A 407 22.85 -2.61 -41.74
C GLY A 407 21.74 -2.76 -40.67
N ASP A 408 22.03 -2.31 -39.48
CA ASP A 408 21.05 -2.34 -38.37
C ASP A 408 20.00 -1.25 -38.60
N GLU A 409 18.81 -1.65 -39.00
CA GLU A 409 17.68 -0.77 -39.35
C GLU A 409 16.73 -0.57 -38.16
N ARG A 410 17.11 -1.01 -36.94
CA ARG A 410 16.27 -0.79 -35.75
C ARG A 410 16.19 0.69 -35.40
N PRO A 411 15.00 1.22 -35.09
CA PRO A 411 14.85 2.57 -34.56
C PRO A 411 15.67 2.78 -33.30
N PHE A 412 16.32 3.95 -33.18
CA PHE A 412 17.13 4.25 -32.02
C PHE A 412 17.09 5.74 -31.64
N GLU A 413 17.41 6.01 -30.39
CA GLU A 413 17.65 7.35 -29.85
C GLU A 413 18.99 7.38 -29.11
N VAL A 414 19.73 8.48 -29.30
CA VAL A 414 20.94 8.77 -28.54
C VAL A 414 20.71 10.06 -27.76
N TRP A 415 20.78 9.92 -26.44
CA TRP A 415 20.64 11.05 -25.53
C TRP A 415 22.01 11.42 -24.98
N THR A 416 22.35 12.70 -25.07
CA THR A 416 23.63 13.22 -24.60
C THR A 416 23.38 14.27 -23.50
N TYR A 417 24.06 14.09 -22.36
CA TYR A 417 24.06 15.03 -21.24
C TYR A 417 25.45 15.58 -21.01
N ASN A 418 25.54 16.89 -20.89
CA ASN A 418 26.78 17.61 -20.59
C ASN A 418 26.86 17.91 -19.09
N ARG A 419 28.07 18.00 -18.54
CA ARG A 419 28.31 18.26 -17.10
C ARG A 419 27.66 19.54 -16.55
N ALA A 420 27.25 20.46 -17.39
CA ALA A 420 26.61 21.72 -16.97
C ALA A 420 25.28 21.51 -16.22
N THR A 421 24.68 20.32 -16.36
CA THR A 421 23.42 19.94 -15.69
C THR A 421 23.59 19.21 -14.35
N GLU A 422 24.83 18.91 -13.94
CA GLU A 422 25.09 18.30 -12.64
C GLU A 422 24.89 19.31 -11.49
N SER A 423 24.35 18.83 -10.37
CA SER A 423 24.26 19.63 -9.15
C SER A 423 25.68 20.00 -8.64
N GLU A 424 25.79 21.09 -7.89
CA GLU A 424 27.06 21.54 -7.33
C GLU A 424 27.73 20.48 -6.45
N GLU A 425 26.95 19.62 -5.77
CA GLU A 425 27.42 18.51 -4.96
C GLU A 425 28.05 17.38 -5.80
N GLU A 426 27.48 17.07 -6.97
CA GLU A 426 28.04 16.09 -7.90
C GLU A 426 29.33 16.59 -8.54
N ARG A 427 29.42 17.89 -8.82
CA ARG A 427 30.68 18.54 -9.30
C ARG A 427 31.82 18.41 -8.29
N MET A 428 31.52 18.54 -6.99
CA MET A 428 32.53 18.40 -5.93
C MET A 428 33.01 16.96 -5.74
N LYS A 429 32.15 15.99 -5.96
CA LYS A 429 32.50 14.55 -5.80
C LYS A 429 33.44 14.01 -6.88
N HIS A 430 33.37 14.54 -8.10
CA HIS A 430 34.06 13.98 -9.27
C HIS A 430 35.31 14.74 -9.74
N GLY A 431 35.72 15.82 -9.07
CA GLY A 431 36.96 16.55 -9.38
C GLY A 431 36.97 17.18 -10.79
N SER A 432 37.96 18.01 -11.07
CA SER A 432 38.04 18.84 -12.29
C SER A 432 38.60 18.15 -13.55
N GLN A 433 38.56 16.83 -13.66
CA GLN A 433 39.09 16.11 -14.82
C GLN A 433 38.04 15.88 -15.90
N GLY A 434 38.18 16.63 -17.01
CA GLY A 434 37.61 16.37 -18.33
C GLY A 434 36.06 16.53 -18.43
N ARG A 435 35.61 17.05 -19.54
CA ARG A 435 34.15 17.07 -19.94
C ARG A 435 33.70 15.62 -20.21
N LEU A 436 33.25 14.90 -19.20
CA LEU A 436 32.60 13.60 -19.40
C LEU A 436 31.18 13.86 -19.84
N GLN A 437 30.90 13.69 -21.13
CA GLN A 437 29.55 13.60 -21.64
C GLN A 437 28.98 12.23 -21.20
N ARG A 438 27.77 12.25 -20.65
CA ARG A 438 27.01 11.02 -20.45
C ARG A 438 26.15 10.77 -21.70
N LYS A 439 26.26 9.59 -22.27
CA LYS A 439 25.50 9.18 -23.44
C LYS A 439 24.72 7.92 -23.12
N PHE A 440 23.46 7.91 -23.57
CA PHE A 440 22.55 6.78 -23.45
C PHE A 440 22.02 6.43 -24.83
N VAL A 441 22.05 5.16 -25.19
CA VAL A 441 21.55 4.66 -26.49
C VAL A 441 20.37 3.75 -26.20
N PHE A 442 19.21 4.15 -26.71
CA PHE A 442 17.98 3.39 -26.64
C PHE A 442 17.64 2.82 -28.01
N VAL A 443 17.29 1.54 -28.07
CA VAL A 443 16.93 0.85 -29.31
C VAL A 443 15.57 0.23 -29.20
N ASP A 444 14.72 0.41 -30.19
CA ASP A 444 13.46 -0.29 -30.34
C ASP A 444 13.67 -1.57 -31.16
N ASP A 445 13.92 -2.69 -30.47
CA ASP A 445 14.22 -3.97 -31.11
C ASP A 445 13.07 -4.51 -31.99
N ARG A 446 11.84 -4.01 -31.79
CA ARG A 446 10.63 -4.55 -32.42
C ARG A 446 9.86 -3.56 -33.28
N GLY A 447 10.22 -2.28 -33.25
CA GLY A 447 9.53 -1.21 -33.97
C GLY A 447 8.15 -0.84 -33.40
N TYR A 448 7.88 -1.13 -32.12
CA TYR A 448 6.60 -0.84 -31.46
C TYR A 448 6.66 0.33 -30.49
N GLY A 449 7.77 1.09 -30.46
CA GLY A 449 7.97 2.19 -29.52
C GLY A 449 8.54 1.78 -28.15
N ASP A 450 8.86 0.49 -27.94
CA ASP A 450 9.50 -0.02 -26.71
C ASP A 450 11.03 0.14 -26.79
N TYR A 451 11.47 1.36 -26.58
CA TYR A 451 12.90 1.71 -26.61
C TYR A 451 13.60 1.22 -25.34
N ARG A 452 14.54 0.30 -25.50
CA ARG A 452 15.34 -0.29 -24.42
C ARG A 452 16.74 0.29 -24.38
N LEU A 453 17.24 0.56 -23.18
CA LEU A 453 18.62 1.02 -22.98
C LEU A 453 19.58 -0.10 -23.36
N LYS A 454 20.43 0.14 -24.37
CA LYS A 454 21.45 -0.81 -24.85
C LYS A 454 22.85 -0.41 -24.46
N TYR A 455 23.11 0.87 -24.31
CA TYR A 455 24.43 1.38 -23.96
C TYR A 455 24.31 2.63 -23.07
N SER A 456 25.20 2.75 -22.11
CA SER A 456 25.38 3.92 -21.26
C SER A 456 26.85 4.11 -20.96
N THR A 457 27.31 5.36 -20.95
CA THR A 457 28.66 5.74 -20.49
C THR A 457 28.71 5.90 -18.97
N GLU A 458 27.61 5.67 -18.27
CA GLU A 458 27.50 5.72 -16.82
C GLU A 458 27.99 4.42 -16.17
#